data_88dd8934137db7a33d25336419a0b493
#
_entry.id   88dd8934137db7a33d25336419a0b493
#
_cell.length_a   1.000
_cell.length_b   1.000
_cell.length_c   1.000
_cell.angle_alpha   90.00
_cell.angle_beta   90.00
_cell.angle_gamma   90.00
#
_symmetry.space_group_name_H-M   'P 1'
#
loop_
_entity.id
_entity.type
_entity.pdbx_description
1 polymer ?
#
loop_
_entity_poly.entity_id
_entity_poly.type
_entity_poly.pdbx_seq_one_letter_code
_entity_poly.pdbx_strand_id
1 'polypeptide(L)'
;MYELSVTGDKSVLKKRTRVRMNGIRKMIGPEGRARADAAIAAKVVEHPAYLDADEVFTYLSVGEEVDTREIIRDAWSRGKTVAVPRCVEGTNLMEWYRIDDFEGLEQGAYGIEEPAADPARLMEVPGPGTDVKAVAIVPGYSFDDKGYRLGYGGGYYDVFLPTFGGASVGLGRRQQWSEEPLNFDEHDVPVDYVVIG
;
A
#
# COMPACT_ATOMS: atom_id res chain seq x y z
N MET A 1 14.66 35.52 -22.80
CA MET A 1 13.67 34.68 -22.14
C MET A 1 14.31 33.30 -21.98
N TYR A 2 14.93 33.06 -20.82
CA TYR A 2 15.61 31.77 -20.54
C TYR A 2 14.58 30.88 -19.85
N GLU A 3 14.04 29.89 -20.57
CA GLU A 3 13.37 28.75 -19.97
C GLU A 3 14.42 27.96 -19.21
N LEU A 4 14.44 28.08 -17.90
CA LEU A 4 15.12 27.14 -17.03
C LEU A 4 14.32 25.84 -17.06
N SER A 5 14.68 24.93 -17.95
CA SER A 5 14.25 23.54 -17.90
C SER A 5 14.81 22.93 -16.60
N VAL A 6 13.99 22.93 -15.56
CA VAL A 6 14.29 22.18 -14.32
C VAL A 6 14.07 20.69 -14.62
N THR A 7 14.93 20.12 -15.43
CA THR A 7 15.09 18.66 -15.52
C THR A 7 15.96 18.20 -14.34
N GLY A 8 15.41 18.37 -13.12
CA GLY A 8 15.99 17.72 -11.96
C GLY A 8 15.88 16.21 -12.14
N ASP A 9 16.96 15.49 -11.87
CA ASP A 9 16.96 14.03 -11.84
C ASP A 9 15.73 13.56 -11.02
N LYS A 10 14.83 12.80 -11.66
CA LYS A 10 13.58 12.32 -11.05
C LYS A 10 13.84 11.58 -9.72
N SER A 11 14.97 10.87 -9.61
CA SER A 11 15.37 10.19 -8.39
C SER A 11 15.62 11.15 -7.24
N VAL A 12 16.24 12.28 -7.51
CA VAL A 12 16.49 13.35 -6.53
C VAL A 12 15.17 13.99 -6.10
N LEU A 13 14.26 14.24 -7.05
CA LEU A 13 12.94 14.80 -6.74
C LEU A 13 12.12 13.82 -5.89
N LYS A 14 12.07 12.55 -6.25
CA LYS A 14 11.43 11.49 -5.46
C LYS A 14 12.00 11.43 -4.03
N LYS A 15 13.33 11.49 -3.88
CA LYS A 15 13.99 11.48 -2.56
C LYS A 15 13.60 12.71 -1.73
N ARG A 16 13.61 13.91 -2.30
CA ARG A 16 13.19 15.13 -1.60
C ARG A 16 11.74 15.09 -1.18
N THR A 17 10.85 14.59 -2.05
CA THR A 17 9.43 14.43 -1.73
C THR A 17 9.24 13.41 -0.59
N ARG A 18 9.96 12.28 -0.58
CA ARG A 18 9.92 11.32 0.54
C ARG A 18 10.30 11.98 1.87
N VAL A 19 11.39 12.74 1.90
CA VAL A 19 11.83 13.45 3.12
C VAL A 19 10.77 14.43 3.60
N ARG A 20 10.20 15.23 2.68
CA ARG A 20 9.13 16.18 3.00
C ARG A 20 7.88 15.45 3.53
N MET A 21 7.42 14.41 2.86
CA MET A 21 6.22 13.67 3.24
C MET A 21 6.39 12.92 4.56
N ASN A 22 7.59 12.38 4.82
CA ASN A 22 7.91 11.79 6.12
C ASN A 22 7.80 12.84 7.25
N GLY A 23 8.30 14.05 7.03
CA GLY A 23 8.12 15.15 7.96
C GLY A 23 6.64 15.49 8.20
N ILE A 24 5.85 15.61 7.14
CA ILE A 24 4.41 15.90 7.21
C ILE A 24 3.68 14.79 8.01
N ARG A 25 3.93 13.52 7.72
CA ARG A 25 3.32 12.38 8.43
C ARG A 25 3.62 12.41 9.93
N LYS A 26 4.86 12.76 10.32
CA LYS A 26 5.25 12.90 11.73
C LYS A 26 4.56 14.07 12.43
N MET A 27 4.25 15.14 11.70
CA MET A 27 3.54 16.30 12.25
C MET A 27 2.06 16.01 12.54
N ILE A 28 1.49 14.98 11.89
CA ILE A 28 0.14 14.52 12.23
C ILE A 28 0.26 13.75 13.56
N GLY A 29 -0.20 14.35 14.64
CA GLY A 29 -0.15 13.72 15.97
C GLY A 29 -0.91 12.38 16.02
N PRO A 30 -0.67 11.53 17.02
CA PRO A 30 -1.28 10.18 17.12
C PRO A 30 -2.81 10.20 17.00
N GLU A 31 -3.48 11.13 17.68
CA GLU A 31 -4.94 11.27 17.60
C GLU A 31 -5.42 11.68 16.21
N GLY A 32 -4.68 12.57 15.53
CA GLY A 32 -4.99 12.98 14.16
C GLY A 32 -4.85 11.82 13.19
N ARG A 33 -3.81 11.00 13.34
CA ARG A 33 -3.62 9.78 12.56
C ARG A 33 -4.75 8.80 12.79
N ALA A 34 -5.05 8.49 14.06
CA ALA A 34 -6.12 7.54 14.39
C ALA A 34 -7.47 7.94 13.79
N ARG A 35 -7.84 9.24 13.86
CA ARG A 35 -9.09 9.73 13.25
C ARG A 35 -9.09 9.59 11.72
N ALA A 36 -7.98 9.96 11.06
CA ALA A 36 -7.87 9.85 9.62
C ALA A 36 -7.89 8.37 9.17
N ASP A 37 -7.19 7.50 9.89
CA ASP A 37 -7.12 6.07 9.58
C ASP A 37 -8.48 5.39 9.75
N ALA A 38 -9.22 5.71 10.80
CA ALA A 38 -10.60 5.22 10.98
C ALA A 38 -11.52 5.70 9.84
N ALA A 39 -11.37 6.96 9.38
CA ALA A 39 -12.15 7.47 8.25
C ALA A 39 -11.76 6.78 6.93
N ILE A 40 -10.49 6.46 6.73
CA ILE A 40 -10.00 5.68 5.59
C ILE A 40 -10.57 4.26 5.64
N ALA A 41 -10.46 3.58 6.77
CA ALA A 41 -10.97 2.23 6.96
C ALA A 41 -12.48 2.16 6.65
N ALA A 42 -13.27 3.11 7.19
CA ALA A 42 -14.69 3.19 6.92
C ALA A 42 -15.02 3.34 5.41
N LYS A 43 -14.23 4.10 4.66
CA LYS A 43 -14.39 4.25 3.21
C LYS A 43 -13.98 2.99 2.45
N VAL A 44 -12.91 2.33 2.87
CA VAL A 44 -12.41 1.11 2.22
C VAL A 44 -13.42 -0.03 2.36
N VAL A 45 -13.97 -0.26 3.55
CA VAL A 45 -14.90 -1.38 3.78
C VAL A 45 -16.24 -1.23 3.07
N GLU A 46 -16.55 -0.02 2.58
CA GLU A 46 -17.71 0.28 1.74
C GLU A 46 -17.33 0.42 0.25
N HIS A 47 -16.05 0.34 -0.10
CA HIS A 47 -15.60 0.49 -1.48
C HIS A 47 -15.99 -0.72 -2.32
N PRO A 48 -16.57 -0.53 -3.55
CA PRO A 48 -17.01 -1.65 -4.39
C PRO A 48 -15.97 -2.73 -4.61
N ALA A 49 -14.71 -2.35 -4.88
CA ALA A 49 -13.62 -3.30 -5.07
C ALA A 49 -13.34 -4.16 -3.82
N TYR A 50 -13.49 -3.59 -2.62
CA TYR A 50 -13.36 -4.34 -1.37
C TYR A 50 -14.58 -5.23 -1.11
N LEU A 51 -15.78 -4.71 -1.36
CA LEU A 51 -17.02 -5.46 -1.13
C LEU A 51 -17.11 -6.71 -2.03
N ASP A 52 -16.70 -6.58 -3.29
CA ASP A 52 -16.72 -7.68 -4.27
C ASP A 52 -15.59 -8.72 -4.06
N ALA A 53 -14.53 -8.36 -3.37
CA ALA A 53 -13.38 -9.24 -3.17
C ALA A 53 -13.65 -10.35 -2.15
N ASP A 54 -13.17 -11.56 -2.44
CA ASP A 54 -13.09 -12.68 -1.50
C ASP A 54 -11.73 -12.73 -0.79
N GLU A 55 -10.70 -12.18 -1.45
CA GLU A 55 -9.33 -12.13 -0.94
C GLU A 55 -8.82 -10.69 -0.83
N VAL A 56 -8.17 -10.37 0.28
CA VAL A 56 -7.60 -9.05 0.58
C VAL A 56 -6.10 -9.18 0.77
N PHE A 57 -5.34 -8.64 -0.16
CA PHE A 57 -3.88 -8.53 -0.11
C PHE A 57 -3.54 -7.17 0.49
N THR A 58 -2.97 -7.14 1.70
CA THR A 58 -2.76 -5.88 2.41
C THR A 58 -1.44 -5.87 3.15
N TYR A 59 -0.90 -4.69 3.39
CA TYR A 59 0.30 -4.52 4.23
C TYR A 59 -0.05 -4.46 5.72
N LEU A 60 0.93 -4.77 6.55
CA LEU A 60 0.91 -4.44 7.98
C LEU A 60 1.60 -3.09 8.17
N SER A 61 0.87 -2.13 8.72
CA SER A 61 1.34 -0.74 8.84
C SER A 61 2.54 -0.61 9.76
N VAL A 62 3.54 0.18 9.36
CA VAL A 62 4.74 0.48 10.13
C VAL A 62 4.87 1.98 10.37
N GLY A 63 5.19 2.36 11.61
CA GLY A 63 5.44 3.74 11.99
C GLY A 63 4.23 4.64 11.72
N GLU A 64 4.38 5.60 10.81
CA GLU A 64 3.32 6.56 10.46
C GLU A 64 2.55 6.18 9.19
N GLU A 65 2.54 4.92 8.77
CA GLU A 65 1.65 4.47 7.70
C GLU A 65 0.18 4.54 8.11
N VAL A 66 -0.72 4.52 7.13
CA VAL A 66 -2.15 4.35 7.40
C VAL A 66 -2.35 2.98 8.00
N ASP A 67 -3.00 2.91 9.16
CA ASP A 67 -3.23 1.64 9.84
C ASP A 67 -4.28 0.81 9.10
N THR A 68 -3.92 -0.43 8.79
CA THR A 68 -4.76 -1.39 8.05
C THR A 68 -5.45 -2.41 8.96
N ARG A 69 -5.15 -2.43 10.26
CA ARG A 69 -5.67 -3.45 11.18
C ARG A 69 -7.19 -3.47 11.29
N GLU A 70 -7.86 -2.33 11.18
CA GLU A 70 -9.33 -2.26 11.16
C GLU A 70 -9.90 -2.86 9.88
N ILE A 71 -9.27 -2.60 8.73
CA ILE A 71 -9.65 -3.18 7.44
C ILE A 71 -9.48 -4.71 7.49
N ILE A 72 -8.37 -5.18 8.06
CA ILE A 72 -8.09 -6.61 8.23
C ILE A 72 -9.15 -7.28 9.12
N ARG A 73 -9.50 -6.68 10.26
CA ARG A 73 -10.54 -7.22 11.16
C ARG A 73 -11.91 -7.26 10.49
N ASP A 74 -12.27 -6.23 9.73
CA ASP A 74 -13.51 -6.21 8.94
C ASP A 74 -13.49 -7.33 7.91
N ALA A 75 -12.38 -7.53 7.18
CA ALA A 75 -12.23 -8.61 6.20
C ALA A 75 -12.49 -9.99 6.84
N TRP A 76 -11.85 -10.27 7.97
CA TRP A 76 -12.09 -11.52 8.70
C TRP A 76 -13.55 -11.66 9.17
N SER A 77 -14.16 -10.59 9.67
CA SER A 77 -15.56 -10.61 10.13
C SER A 77 -16.54 -10.94 9.00
N ARG A 78 -16.17 -10.60 7.76
CA ARG A 78 -16.95 -10.91 6.55
C ARG A 78 -16.57 -12.26 5.91
N GLY A 79 -15.65 -13.00 6.52
CA GLY A 79 -15.19 -14.32 6.02
C GLY A 79 -14.24 -14.21 4.81
N LYS A 80 -13.66 -13.03 4.56
CA LYS A 80 -12.66 -12.85 3.50
C LYS A 80 -11.32 -13.42 3.94
N THR A 81 -10.57 -13.97 2.98
CA THR A 81 -9.19 -14.38 3.20
C THR A 81 -8.27 -13.14 3.19
N VAL A 82 -7.40 -13.04 4.19
CA VAL A 82 -6.43 -11.93 4.28
C VAL A 82 -5.02 -12.47 4.07
N ALA A 83 -4.30 -11.87 3.14
CA ALA A 83 -2.88 -12.13 2.88
C ALA A 83 -2.04 -10.89 3.17
N VAL A 84 -0.91 -11.09 3.84
CA VAL A 84 0.07 -10.03 4.11
C VAL A 84 1.43 -10.42 3.55
N PRO A 85 2.26 -9.43 3.14
CA PRO A 85 3.50 -9.72 2.45
C PRO A 85 4.63 -10.08 3.42
N ARG A 86 5.52 -10.93 2.94
CA ARG A 86 6.87 -11.14 3.46
C ARG A 86 7.86 -10.79 2.36
N CYS A 87 8.84 -9.94 2.68
CA CYS A 87 9.87 -9.55 1.73
C CYS A 87 10.83 -10.72 1.45
N VAL A 88 11.12 -11.00 0.18
CA VAL A 88 12.13 -11.97 -0.21
C VAL A 88 13.50 -11.30 -0.16
N GLU A 89 14.38 -11.79 0.71
CA GLU A 89 15.69 -11.20 0.97
C GLU A 89 16.53 -11.03 -0.31
N GLY A 90 17.17 -9.88 -0.45
CA GLY A 90 18.01 -9.55 -1.61
C GLY A 90 17.25 -9.26 -2.92
N THR A 91 15.91 -9.17 -2.87
CA THR A 91 15.07 -8.89 -4.03
C THR A 91 14.09 -7.75 -3.76
N ASN A 92 13.25 -7.42 -4.76
CA ASN A 92 12.07 -6.58 -4.61
C ASN A 92 10.77 -7.37 -4.79
N LEU A 93 10.82 -8.68 -4.50
CA LEU A 93 9.67 -9.57 -4.54
C LEU A 93 9.04 -9.70 -3.15
N MET A 94 7.74 -9.99 -3.14
CA MET A 94 6.97 -10.32 -1.95
C MET A 94 6.32 -11.69 -2.14
N GLU A 95 6.43 -12.51 -1.12
CA GLU A 95 5.58 -13.69 -0.93
C GLU A 95 4.42 -13.29 -0.02
N TRP A 96 3.24 -13.82 -0.31
CA TRP A 96 2.02 -13.46 0.40
C TRP A 96 1.54 -14.64 1.25
N TYR A 97 1.31 -14.39 2.53
CA TYR A 97 0.91 -15.43 3.47
C TYR A 97 -0.44 -15.10 4.10
N ARG A 98 -1.32 -16.10 4.16
CA ARG A 98 -2.60 -15.97 4.85
C ARG A 98 -2.37 -15.78 6.34
N ILE A 99 -3.09 -14.81 6.91
CA ILE A 99 -3.18 -14.61 8.35
C ILE A 99 -4.65 -14.71 8.79
N ASP A 100 -4.89 -15.35 9.93
CA ASP A 100 -6.22 -15.50 10.53
C ASP A 100 -6.35 -14.66 11.81
N ASP A 101 -5.24 -14.15 12.31
CA ASP A 101 -5.08 -13.24 13.45
C ASP A 101 -3.75 -12.47 13.34
N PHE A 102 -3.41 -11.69 14.36
CA PHE A 102 -2.13 -10.97 14.43
C PHE A 102 -1.09 -11.67 15.33
N GLU A 103 -1.34 -12.91 15.75
CA GLU A 103 -0.39 -13.67 16.54
C GLU A 103 0.68 -14.30 15.64
N GLY A 104 1.87 -14.56 16.20
CA GLY A 104 2.96 -15.22 15.47
C GLY A 104 3.59 -14.41 14.36
N LEU A 105 3.34 -13.10 14.29
CA LEU A 105 4.08 -12.21 13.41
C LEU A 105 5.53 -12.08 13.91
N GLU A 106 6.47 -12.11 12.98
CA GLU A 106 7.89 -12.00 13.24
C GLU A 106 8.39 -10.60 12.84
N GLN A 107 9.49 -10.16 13.43
CA GLN A 107 10.14 -8.92 12.99
C GLN A 107 11.00 -9.22 11.76
N GLY A 108 10.51 -8.82 10.60
CA GLY A 108 11.15 -9.01 9.31
C GLY A 108 12.07 -7.86 8.90
N ALA A 109 12.27 -7.73 7.60
CA ALA A 109 13.09 -6.68 7.00
C ALA A 109 12.56 -5.28 7.38
N TYR A 110 13.47 -4.35 7.59
CA TYR A 110 13.16 -2.93 7.92
C TYR A 110 12.36 -2.72 9.23
N GLY A 111 12.31 -3.74 10.12
CA GLY A 111 11.52 -3.67 11.34
C GLY A 111 10.01 -3.79 11.13
N ILE A 112 9.59 -4.29 9.99
CA ILE A 112 8.19 -4.55 9.63
C ILE A 112 7.78 -5.87 10.30
N GLU A 113 6.57 -5.92 10.85
CA GLU A 113 5.96 -7.19 11.23
C GLU A 113 5.61 -7.97 9.96
N GLU A 114 6.11 -9.19 9.86
CA GLU A 114 5.90 -10.08 8.73
C GLU A 114 5.33 -11.42 9.22
N PRO A 115 4.54 -12.13 8.40
CA PRO A 115 4.08 -13.47 8.74
C PRO A 115 5.26 -14.44 8.76
N ALA A 116 5.17 -15.49 9.59
CA ALA A 116 6.11 -16.61 9.51
C ALA A 116 6.09 -17.23 8.10
N ALA A 117 7.25 -17.67 7.61
CA ALA A 117 7.36 -18.34 6.31
C ALA A 117 6.83 -19.78 6.39
N ASP A 118 5.53 -19.93 6.60
CA ASP A 118 4.85 -21.23 6.63
C ASP A 118 4.32 -21.60 5.24
N PRO A 119 4.87 -22.64 4.59
CA PRO A 119 4.42 -23.05 3.26
C PRO A 119 2.92 -23.42 3.20
N ALA A 120 2.32 -23.82 4.31
CA ALA A 120 0.89 -24.13 4.36
C ALA A 120 -0.01 -22.88 4.31
N ARG A 121 0.56 -21.70 4.55
CA ARG A 121 -0.11 -20.41 4.52
C ARG A 121 0.27 -19.55 3.30
N LEU A 122 1.21 -20.02 2.47
CA LEU A 122 1.60 -19.34 1.25
C LEU A 122 0.40 -19.22 0.30
N MET A 123 0.12 -17.99 -0.13
CA MET A 123 -0.97 -17.68 -1.07
C MET A 123 -0.41 -17.48 -2.48
N GLU A 124 -1.11 -18.05 -3.44
CA GLU A 124 -0.88 -17.73 -4.84
C GLU A 124 -1.50 -16.35 -5.14
N VAL A 125 -0.74 -15.48 -5.81
CA VAL A 125 -1.24 -14.17 -6.24
C VAL A 125 -2.14 -14.36 -7.45
N PRO A 126 -3.43 -13.96 -7.38
CA PRO A 126 -4.33 -14.06 -8.53
C PRO A 126 -3.79 -13.24 -9.69
N GLY A 127 -3.50 -13.88 -10.82
CA GLY A 127 -3.00 -13.22 -12.02
C GLY A 127 -4.10 -12.57 -12.85
N PRO A 128 -3.74 -11.70 -13.83
CA PRO A 128 -4.71 -11.10 -14.75
C PRO A 128 -5.53 -12.16 -15.50
N GLY A 129 -6.86 -11.97 -15.52
CA GLY A 129 -7.78 -12.88 -16.22
C GLY A 129 -8.21 -14.12 -15.41
N THR A 130 -7.88 -14.19 -14.12
CA THR A 130 -8.45 -15.20 -13.21
C THR A 130 -9.85 -14.80 -12.77
N ASP A 131 -10.68 -15.79 -12.40
CA ASP A 131 -12.01 -15.56 -11.83
C ASP A 131 -11.97 -15.23 -10.31
N VAL A 132 -10.77 -15.20 -9.71
CA VAL A 132 -10.60 -14.88 -8.29
C VAL A 132 -10.86 -13.41 -8.05
N LYS A 133 -11.76 -13.12 -7.14
CA LYS A 133 -12.11 -11.76 -6.73
C LYS A 133 -11.17 -11.31 -5.62
N ALA A 134 -10.22 -10.49 -5.95
CA ALA A 134 -9.21 -10.01 -5.01
C ALA A 134 -9.05 -8.49 -5.04
N VAL A 135 -8.65 -7.92 -3.92
CA VAL A 135 -8.28 -6.51 -3.80
C VAL A 135 -6.92 -6.37 -3.12
N ALA A 136 -6.07 -5.50 -3.66
CA ALA A 136 -4.80 -5.13 -3.04
C ALA A 136 -4.90 -3.76 -2.38
N ILE A 137 -4.57 -3.68 -1.09
CA ILE A 137 -4.45 -2.44 -0.33
C ILE A 137 -2.99 -2.01 -0.35
N VAL A 138 -2.72 -0.81 -0.85
CA VAL A 138 -1.37 -0.38 -1.24
C VAL A 138 -0.93 0.85 -0.43
N PRO A 139 0.25 0.81 0.23
CA PRO A 139 0.79 1.94 0.97
C PRO A 139 1.47 2.96 0.05
N GLY A 140 1.64 4.19 0.56
CA GLY A 140 2.42 5.21 -0.11
C GLY A 140 2.71 6.42 0.77
N TYR A 141 3.73 7.19 0.40
CA TYR A 141 4.00 8.51 1.00
C TYR A 141 3.09 9.59 0.43
N SER A 142 2.74 9.49 -0.84
CA SER A 142 1.87 10.45 -1.54
C SER A 142 1.19 9.75 -2.71
N PHE A 143 0.02 10.26 -3.09
CA PHE A 143 -0.77 9.79 -4.23
C PHE A 143 -1.25 10.99 -5.05
N ASP A 144 -1.40 10.81 -6.36
CA ASP A 144 -1.98 11.80 -7.27
C ASP A 144 -3.31 11.33 -7.90
N ASP A 145 -3.90 12.19 -8.71
CA ASP A 145 -5.19 11.97 -9.37
C ASP A 145 -5.18 10.85 -10.43
N LYS A 146 -4.00 10.42 -10.84
CA LYS A 146 -3.82 9.31 -11.79
C LYS A 146 -3.52 7.97 -11.10
N GLY A 147 -3.52 7.95 -9.76
CA GLY A 147 -3.21 6.76 -8.99
C GLY A 147 -1.71 6.49 -8.84
N TYR A 148 -0.83 7.35 -9.38
CA TYR A 148 0.59 7.19 -9.11
C TYR A 148 0.89 7.44 -7.65
N ARG A 149 1.82 6.65 -7.12
CA ARG A 149 2.22 6.74 -5.72
C ARG A 149 3.72 6.94 -5.56
N LEU A 150 4.08 7.68 -4.55
CA LEU A 150 5.45 7.72 -4.07
C LEU A 150 5.61 6.70 -2.93
N GLY A 151 6.24 5.56 -3.22
CA GLY A 151 6.57 4.53 -2.22
C GLY A 151 7.91 4.77 -1.51
N TYR A 152 8.32 3.83 -0.68
CA TYR A 152 9.59 3.89 0.08
C TYR A 152 10.84 3.81 -0.79
N GLY A 153 10.72 3.31 -2.03
CA GLY A 153 11.82 3.23 -2.99
C GLY A 153 12.37 1.82 -3.22
N GLY A 154 11.81 0.81 -2.58
CA GLY A 154 12.17 -0.60 -2.81
C GLY A 154 11.54 -1.21 -4.06
N GLY A 155 10.52 -0.58 -4.66
CA GLY A 155 9.88 -1.05 -5.89
C GLY A 155 8.99 -2.28 -5.75
N TYR A 156 8.75 -2.76 -4.55
CA TYR A 156 7.98 -3.99 -4.29
C TYR A 156 6.59 -3.99 -4.95
N TYR A 157 5.83 -2.92 -4.80
CA TYR A 157 4.50 -2.80 -5.40
C TYR A 157 4.53 -2.54 -6.91
N ASP A 158 5.62 -1.98 -7.45
CA ASP A 158 5.79 -1.78 -8.88
C ASP A 158 6.10 -3.11 -9.60
N VAL A 159 6.63 -4.09 -8.86
CA VAL A 159 6.79 -5.47 -9.32
C VAL A 159 5.52 -6.29 -9.11
N PHE A 160 4.82 -6.11 -7.99
CA PHE A 160 3.63 -6.88 -7.63
C PHE A 160 2.41 -6.52 -8.48
N LEU A 161 2.08 -5.23 -8.62
CA LEU A 161 0.82 -4.79 -9.25
C LEU A 161 0.64 -5.27 -10.69
N PRO A 162 1.69 -5.32 -11.56
CA PRO A 162 1.53 -5.87 -12.92
C PRO A 162 1.16 -7.35 -12.96
N THR A 163 1.44 -8.09 -11.89
CA THR A 163 1.13 -9.52 -11.80
C THR A 163 -0.20 -9.81 -11.09
N PHE A 164 -0.78 -8.78 -10.47
CA PHE A 164 -2.02 -8.90 -9.71
C PHE A 164 -3.25 -8.70 -10.59
N GLY A 165 -4.15 -9.66 -10.58
CA GLY A 165 -5.36 -9.64 -11.43
C GLY A 165 -6.59 -9.00 -10.80
N GLY A 166 -6.51 -8.59 -9.53
CA GLY A 166 -7.58 -7.92 -8.80
C GLY A 166 -7.48 -6.39 -8.88
N ALA A 167 -8.38 -5.69 -8.20
CA ALA A 167 -8.34 -4.25 -8.07
C ALA A 167 -7.32 -3.80 -7.01
N SER A 168 -6.71 -2.63 -7.20
CA SER A 168 -5.74 -2.04 -6.28
C SER A 168 -6.22 -0.71 -5.70
N VAL A 169 -6.11 -0.53 -4.38
CA VAL A 169 -6.58 0.64 -3.63
C VAL A 169 -5.44 1.22 -2.80
N GLY A 170 -4.98 2.41 -3.16
CA GLY A 170 -4.01 3.17 -2.39
C GLY A 170 -4.64 3.88 -1.20
N LEU A 171 -3.97 3.89 -0.06
CA LEU A 171 -4.45 4.56 1.15
C LEU A 171 -3.59 5.78 1.50
N GLY A 172 -4.23 6.93 1.65
CA GLY A 172 -3.56 8.16 2.04
C GLY A 172 -4.39 9.02 2.97
N ARG A 173 -3.73 9.70 3.91
CA ARG A 173 -4.35 10.81 4.64
C ARG A 173 -4.36 12.04 3.74
N ARG A 174 -5.24 13.00 3.99
CA ARG A 174 -5.40 14.21 3.17
C ARG A 174 -4.07 14.91 2.83
N GLN A 175 -3.13 14.95 3.76
CA GLN A 175 -1.81 15.57 3.56
C GLN A 175 -0.90 14.77 2.61
N GLN A 176 -1.27 13.53 2.28
CA GLN A 176 -0.56 12.66 1.35
C GLN A 176 -1.11 12.77 -0.09
N TRP A 177 -2.20 13.49 -0.27
CA TRP A 177 -2.72 13.80 -1.60
C TRP A 177 -1.85 14.87 -2.27
N SER A 178 -1.51 14.66 -3.53
CA SER A 178 -0.81 15.63 -4.37
C SER A 178 -1.77 16.13 -5.45
N GLU A 179 -2.01 17.44 -5.48
CA GLU A 179 -2.79 18.08 -6.56
C GLU A 179 -1.96 18.20 -7.85
N GLU A 180 -0.64 18.18 -7.72
CA GLU A 180 0.28 18.16 -8.86
C GLU A 180 0.68 16.70 -9.17
N PRO A 181 0.86 16.37 -10.46
CA PRO A 181 1.32 15.03 -10.83
C PRO A 181 2.63 14.66 -10.14
N LEU A 182 2.69 13.45 -9.60
CA LEU A 182 3.91 12.93 -9.02
C LEU A 182 4.95 12.66 -10.11
N ASN A 183 6.24 12.79 -9.75
CA ASN A 183 7.33 12.40 -10.64
C ASN A 183 7.40 10.88 -10.71
N PHE A 184 6.84 10.28 -11.74
CA PHE A 184 6.87 8.84 -11.99
C PHE A 184 7.80 8.49 -13.16
N ASP A 185 8.27 7.25 -13.15
CA ASP A 185 9.09 6.65 -14.20
C ASP A 185 8.27 5.58 -14.95
N GLU A 186 8.81 5.08 -16.03
CA GLU A 186 8.17 4.04 -16.85
C GLU A 186 7.89 2.72 -16.10
N HIS A 187 8.57 2.50 -14.98
CA HIS A 187 8.40 1.32 -14.13
C HIS A 187 7.42 1.53 -12.98
N ASP A 188 7.02 2.77 -12.70
CA ASP A 188 6.04 3.05 -11.65
C ASP A 188 4.64 2.67 -12.12
N VAL A 189 3.95 1.84 -11.37
CA VAL A 189 2.61 1.34 -11.70
C VAL A 189 1.57 2.03 -10.83
N PRO A 190 0.57 2.72 -11.42
CA PRO A 190 -0.49 3.35 -10.65
C PRO A 190 -1.42 2.32 -10.01
N VAL A 191 -2.09 2.70 -8.93
CA VAL A 191 -3.23 1.97 -8.38
C VAL A 191 -4.51 2.35 -9.10
N ASP A 192 -5.52 1.46 -9.08
CA ASP A 192 -6.81 1.72 -9.74
C ASP A 192 -7.62 2.77 -9.01
N TYR A 193 -7.54 2.80 -7.67
CA TYR A 193 -8.28 3.72 -6.82
C TYR A 193 -7.41 4.28 -5.71
N VAL A 194 -7.74 5.49 -5.24
CA VAL A 194 -7.09 6.11 -4.08
C VAL A 194 -8.16 6.52 -3.07
N VAL A 195 -8.03 6.05 -1.84
CA VAL A 195 -8.91 6.42 -0.73
C VAL A 195 -8.18 7.39 0.19
N ILE A 196 -8.73 8.59 0.33
CA ILE A 196 -8.20 9.67 1.17
C ILE A 196 -9.14 9.94 2.35
N GLY A 197 -8.54 10.06 3.56
CA GLY A 197 -9.23 10.37 4.83
C GLY A 197 -8.75 11.62 5.52
#